data_76243d90fccf56530b6230b9ee256de9
#
_entry.id   76243d90fccf56530b6230b9ee256de9
#
_cell.length_a   1.000
_cell.length_b   1.000
_cell.length_c   1.000
_cell.angle_alpha   90.00
_cell.angle_beta   90.00
_cell.angle_gamma   90.00
#
_symmetry.space_group_name_H-M   'P 1'
#
loop_
_entity.id
_entity.type
_entity.pdbx_description
1 polymer ?
#
loop_
_entity_poly.entity_id
_entity_poly.type
_entity_poly.pdbx_seq_one_letter_code
_entity_poly.pdbx_strand_id
1 'polypeptide(L)'
;MVVQHNLTAMNANRQLSGVQSAQQKSTEKLSSGYRINRPGDDAAGLSISEKMRSQIRGLNKAASNAQDGISLVQVAEGALNETHSILQRMNELATQAANDTNTSTDRNALQQEMDQLTSEIDRIRSTTQFNSMNLLDGSFTGKNLQVGALSG
;
A
#
# COMPACT_ATOMS: atom_id res chain seq x y z
N MET A 1 69.59 -3.61 -32.69
CA MET A 1 68.16 -3.47 -33.09
C MET A 1 67.44 -4.73 -32.68
N VAL A 2 66.52 -4.66 -31.76
CA VAL A 2 65.68 -5.81 -31.37
C VAL A 2 64.48 -5.79 -32.30
N VAL A 3 64.48 -6.61 -33.35
CA VAL A 3 63.49 -6.56 -34.42
C VAL A 3 62.27 -7.46 -34.13
N GLN A 4 62.34 -8.38 -33.17
CA GLN A 4 61.27 -9.33 -32.90
C GLN A 4 60.45 -9.09 -31.65
N HIS A 5 60.98 -8.45 -30.62
CA HIS A 5 60.20 -8.18 -29.37
C HIS A 5 60.68 -6.85 -28.75
N ASN A 6 59.84 -5.82 -28.90
CA ASN A 6 60.09 -4.55 -28.17
C ASN A 6 59.46 -4.61 -26.77
N LEU A 7 60.26 -5.10 -25.81
CA LEU A 7 59.82 -5.24 -24.41
C LEU A 7 59.37 -3.94 -23.76
N THR A 8 59.96 -2.82 -24.17
CA THR A 8 59.61 -1.48 -23.67
C THR A 8 58.20 -1.08 -24.14
N ALA A 9 57.91 -1.27 -25.42
CA ALA A 9 56.58 -1.02 -25.97
C ALA A 9 55.51 -1.95 -25.38
N MET A 10 55.85 -3.21 -25.15
CA MET A 10 54.93 -4.16 -24.50
C MET A 10 54.66 -3.79 -23.05
N ASN A 11 55.66 -3.34 -22.29
CA ASN A 11 55.48 -2.83 -20.94
C ASN A 11 54.64 -1.52 -20.90
N ALA A 12 54.90 -0.59 -21.80
CA ALA A 12 54.13 0.64 -21.92
C ALA A 12 52.62 0.33 -22.22
N ASN A 13 52.38 -0.60 -23.14
CA ASN A 13 51.01 -1.05 -23.48
C ASN A 13 50.30 -1.72 -22.28
N ARG A 14 51.02 -2.57 -21.53
CA ARG A 14 50.46 -3.20 -20.30
C ARG A 14 50.13 -2.15 -19.25
N GLN A 15 50.99 -1.16 -19.03
CA GLN A 15 50.73 -0.05 -18.09
C GLN A 15 49.52 0.78 -18.54
N LEU A 16 49.42 1.12 -19.84
CA LEU A 16 48.31 1.85 -20.40
C LEU A 16 46.97 1.08 -20.21
N SER A 17 46.94 -0.21 -20.49
CA SER A 17 45.78 -1.07 -20.28
C SER A 17 45.35 -1.11 -18.80
N GLY A 18 46.35 -1.15 -17.88
CA GLY A 18 46.06 -1.08 -16.42
C GLY A 18 45.43 0.24 -16.00
N VAL A 19 45.98 1.37 -16.49
CA VAL A 19 45.45 2.73 -16.21
C VAL A 19 44.03 2.86 -16.80
N GLN A 20 43.79 2.42 -18.03
CA GLN A 20 42.46 2.44 -18.66
C GLN A 20 41.44 1.64 -17.87
N SER A 21 41.80 0.45 -17.40
CA SER A 21 40.95 -0.38 -16.58
C SER A 21 40.60 0.26 -15.23
N ALA A 22 41.57 0.90 -14.58
CA ALA A 22 41.37 1.66 -13.34
C ALA A 22 40.47 2.87 -13.55
N GLN A 23 40.65 3.59 -14.66
CA GLN A 23 39.84 4.73 -15.02
C GLN A 23 38.39 4.33 -15.29
N GLN A 24 38.18 3.24 -16.06
CA GLN A 24 36.84 2.69 -16.32
C GLN A 24 36.12 2.35 -15.03
N LYS A 25 36.77 1.64 -14.09
CA LYS A 25 36.19 1.30 -12.77
C LYS A 25 35.84 2.56 -11.96
N SER A 26 36.69 3.55 -11.97
CA SER A 26 36.42 4.81 -11.25
C SER A 26 35.27 5.58 -11.87
N THR A 27 35.18 5.65 -13.19
CA THR A 27 34.08 6.28 -13.93
C THR A 27 32.77 5.53 -13.70
N GLU A 28 32.79 4.20 -13.69
CA GLU A 28 31.62 3.36 -13.38
C GLU A 28 31.08 3.66 -11.97
N LYS A 29 31.96 3.72 -10.97
CA LYS A 29 31.58 4.06 -9.59
C LYS A 29 31.05 5.49 -9.45
N LEU A 30 31.67 6.43 -10.15
CA LEU A 30 31.24 7.83 -10.13
C LEU A 30 29.86 8.00 -10.80
N SER A 31 29.66 7.35 -11.94
CA SER A 31 28.42 7.42 -12.71
C SER A 31 27.24 6.73 -12.00
N SER A 32 27.49 5.60 -11.36
CA SER A 32 26.47 4.87 -10.60
C SER A 32 26.19 5.45 -9.22
N GLY A 33 27.14 6.15 -8.64
CA GLY A 33 27.11 6.63 -7.25
C GLY A 33 27.27 5.50 -6.22
N TYR A 34 27.55 4.27 -6.65
CA TYR A 34 27.74 3.14 -5.76
C TYR A 34 29.19 2.69 -5.66
N ARG A 35 29.61 2.29 -4.45
CA ARG A 35 30.95 1.76 -4.21
C ARG A 35 31.13 0.35 -4.82
N ILE A 36 30.08 -0.46 -4.80
CA ILE A 36 30.06 -1.83 -5.27
C ILE A 36 29.05 -1.93 -6.43
N ASN A 37 29.55 -2.21 -7.64
CA ASN A 37 28.73 -2.30 -8.84
C ASN A 37 28.69 -3.74 -9.40
N ARG A 38 29.77 -4.50 -9.16
CA ARG A 38 29.90 -5.84 -9.69
C ARG A 38 30.20 -6.84 -8.57
N PRO A 39 29.75 -8.10 -8.71
CA PRO A 39 30.07 -9.17 -7.74
C PRO A 39 31.58 -9.36 -7.54
N GLY A 40 32.40 -9.04 -8.57
CA GLY A 40 33.84 -9.10 -8.50
C GLY A 40 34.52 -8.04 -7.63
N ASP A 41 33.81 -6.97 -7.23
CA ASP A 41 34.33 -5.94 -6.34
C ASP A 41 34.21 -6.40 -4.86
N ASP A 42 33.04 -6.89 -4.48
CA ASP A 42 32.72 -7.45 -3.16
C ASP A 42 31.42 -8.22 -3.25
N ALA A 43 31.49 -9.54 -3.38
CA ALA A 43 30.30 -10.39 -3.52
C ALA A 43 29.45 -10.43 -2.24
N ALA A 44 30.07 -10.42 -1.06
CA ALA A 44 29.36 -10.42 0.23
C ALA A 44 28.66 -9.08 0.47
N GLY A 45 29.34 -7.99 0.26
CA GLY A 45 28.77 -6.63 0.39
C GLY A 45 27.65 -6.36 -0.61
N LEU A 46 27.77 -6.86 -1.84
CA LEU A 46 26.70 -6.76 -2.85
C LEU A 46 25.45 -7.53 -2.42
N SER A 47 25.61 -8.76 -1.95
CA SER A 47 24.50 -9.58 -1.47
C SER A 47 23.76 -8.90 -0.31
N ILE A 48 24.48 -8.37 0.67
CA ILE A 48 23.90 -7.64 1.80
C ILE A 48 23.18 -6.38 1.31
N SER A 49 23.79 -5.62 0.41
CA SER A 49 23.22 -4.40 -0.15
C SER A 49 21.91 -4.68 -0.90
N GLU A 50 21.87 -5.71 -1.74
CA GLU A 50 20.65 -6.10 -2.47
C GLU A 50 19.56 -6.62 -1.53
N LYS A 51 19.92 -7.37 -0.48
CA LYS A 51 18.98 -7.79 0.55
C LYS A 51 18.37 -6.57 1.29
N MET A 52 19.20 -5.61 1.67
CA MET A 52 18.72 -4.37 2.31
C MET A 52 17.84 -3.54 1.37
N ARG A 53 18.19 -3.41 0.09
CA ARG A 53 17.35 -2.73 -0.91
C ARG A 53 16.01 -3.43 -1.08
N SER A 54 16.00 -4.75 -1.11
CA SER A 54 14.77 -5.53 -1.18
C SER A 54 13.91 -5.27 0.05
N GLN A 55 14.49 -5.27 1.24
CA GLN A 55 13.78 -4.95 2.48
C GLN A 55 13.22 -3.52 2.48
N ILE A 56 14.01 -2.54 2.06
CA ILE A 56 13.55 -1.14 1.96
C ILE A 56 12.36 -1.02 1.00
N ARG A 57 12.45 -1.63 -0.19
CA ARG A 57 11.31 -1.66 -1.14
C ARG A 57 10.09 -2.36 -0.56
N GLY A 58 10.31 -3.48 0.14
CA GLY A 58 9.25 -4.21 0.83
C GLY A 58 8.58 -3.38 1.93
N LEU A 59 9.35 -2.69 2.77
CA LEU A 59 8.83 -1.82 3.82
C LEU A 59 8.10 -0.60 3.27
N ASN A 60 8.60 0.02 2.20
CA ASN A 60 7.89 1.12 1.53
C ASN A 60 6.53 0.66 0.97
N LYS A 61 6.48 -0.56 0.37
CA LYS A 61 5.22 -1.13 -0.08
C LYS A 61 4.30 -1.49 1.09
N ALA A 62 4.86 -2.02 2.17
CA ALA A 62 4.11 -2.29 3.40
C ALA A 62 3.49 -1.02 4.00
N ALA A 63 4.23 0.09 4.02
CA ALA A 63 3.71 1.38 4.45
C ALA A 63 2.55 1.86 3.56
N SER A 64 2.68 1.72 2.24
CA SER A 64 1.58 2.02 1.30
C SER A 64 0.36 1.12 1.57
N ASN A 65 0.56 -0.18 1.76
CA ASN A 65 -0.53 -1.10 2.07
C ASN A 65 -1.23 -0.75 3.40
N ALA A 66 -0.47 -0.28 4.40
CA ALA A 66 -1.06 0.20 5.66
C ALA A 66 -1.93 1.45 5.45
N GLN A 67 -1.50 2.39 4.60
CA GLN A 67 -2.29 3.57 4.23
C GLN A 67 -3.58 3.18 3.49
N ASP A 68 -3.50 2.22 2.57
CA ASP A 68 -4.67 1.67 1.88
C ASP A 68 -5.64 1.04 2.88
N GLY A 69 -5.12 0.30 3.87
CA GLY A 69 -5.91 -0.28 4.96
C GLY A 69 -6.58 0.78 5.84
N ILE A 70 -5.88 1.86 6.17
CA ILE A 70 -6.45 3.00 6.91
C ILE A 70 -7.59 3.64 6.10
N SER A 71 -7.38 3.86 4.81
CA SER A 71 -8.40 4.44 3.93
C SER A 71 -9.64 3.56 3.84
N LEU A 72 -9.47 2.25 3.76
CA LEU A 72 -10.56 1.28 3.77
C LEU A 72 -11.38 1.36 5.06
N VAL A 73 -10.69 1.40 6.22
CA VAL A 73 -11.36 1.52 7.53
C VAL A 73 -12.11 2.83 7.64
N GLN A 74 -11.53 3.95 7.18
CA GLN A 74 -12.18 5.26 7.18
C GLN A 74 -13.46 5.29 6.35
N VAL A 75 -13.48 4.61 5.19
CA VAL A 75 -14.70 4.47 4.36
C VAL A 75 -15.77 3.68 5.12
N ALA A 76 -15.40 2.57 5.75
CA ALA A 76 -16.33 1.77 6.54
C ALA A 76 -16.84 2.54 7.76
N GLU A 77 -15.98 3.26 8.46
CA GLU A 77 -16.34 4.09 9.62
C GLU A 77 -17.30 5.21 9.22
N GLY A 78 -17.07 5.87 8.09
CA GLY A 78 -17.98 6.87 7.55
C GLY A 78 -19.39 6.31 7.33
N ALA A 79 -19.49 5.16 6.68
CA ALA A 79 -20.77 4.48 6.42
C ALA A 79 -21.46 4.02 7.71
N LEU A 80 -20.70 3.56 8.70
CA LEU A 80 -21.25 3.18 10.01
C LEU A 80 -21.74 4.40 10.82
N ASN A 81 -21.09 5.56 10.70
CA ASN A 81 -21.55 6.80 11.32
C ASN A 81 -22.90 7.25 10.74
N GLU A 82 -23.10 7.15 9.41
CA GLU A 82 -24.39 7.41 8.79
C GLU A 82 -25.46 6.40 9.29
N THR A 83 -25.12 5.12 9.35
CA THR A 83 -26.00 4.09 9.88
C THR A 83 -26.40 4.39 11.33
N HIS A 84 -25.45 4.85 12.16
CA HIS A 84 -25.70 5.21 13.54
C HIS A 84 -26.67 6.41 13.64
N SER A 85 -26.51 7.41 12.80
CA SER A 85 -27.40 8.59 12.74
C SER A 85 -28.82 8.16 12.34
N ILE A 86 -28.95 7.25 11.38
CA ILE A 86 -30.25 6.69 10.98
C ILE A 86 -30.90 5.92 12.14
N LEU A 87 -30.15 5.09 12.85
CA LEU A 87 -30.64 4.32 13.99
C LEU A 87 -31.11 5.24 15.13
N GLN A 88 -30.41 6.34 15.37
CA GLN A 88 -30.87 7.35 16.34
C GLN A 88 -32.21 7.96 15.91
N ARG A 89 -32.36 8.30 14.62
CA ARG A 89 -33.62 8.82 14.09
C ARG A 89 -34.74 7.80 14.21
N MET A 90 -34.48 6.53 13.91
CA MET A 90 -35.45 5.44 14.09
C MET A 90 -35.91 5.30 15.56
N ASN A 91 -34.97 5.46 16.51
CA ASN A 91 -35.29 5.43 17.94
C ASN A 91 -36.18 6.62 18.35
N GLU A 92 -35.94 7.82 17.81
CA GLU A 92 -36.81 9.00 18.03
C GLU A 92 -38.22 8.74 17.51
N LEU A 93 -38.34 8.23 16.27
CA LEU A 93 -39.62 7.90 15.66
C LEU A 93 -40.38 6.82 16.45
N ALA A 94 -39.68 5.78 16.91
CA ALA A 94 -40.27 4.73 17.76
C ALA A 94 -40.77 5.30 19.08
N THR A 95 -40.00 6.19 19.73
CA THR A 95 -40.41 6.85 20.97
C THR A 95 -41.61 7.77 20.73
N GLN A 96 -41.65 8.51 19.62
CA GLN A 96 -42.78 9.33 19.22
C GLN A 96 -44.04 8.47 18.96
N ALA A 97 -43.90 7.36 18.22
CA ALA A 97 -45.01 6.48 17.90
C ALA A 97 -45.63 5.80 19.15
N ALA A 98 -44.82 5.61 20.20
CA ALA A 98 -45.28 5.03 21.46
C ALA A 98 -46.17 5.95 22.27
N ASN A 99 -46.26 7.25 21.94
CA ASN A 99 -47.08 8.20 22.63
C ASN A 99 -48.53 8.05 22.20
N ASP A 100 -49.48 7.92 23.15
CA ASP A 100 -50.90 7.75 22.92
C ASP A 100 -51.61 9.00 22.38
N THR A 101 -50.95 10.14 22.29
CA THR A 101 -51.47 11.33 21.63
C THR A 101 -51.50 11.25 20.11
N ASN A 102 -50.81 10.26 19.51
CA ASN A 102 -50.75 10.07 18.07
C ASN A 102 -51.98 9.31 17.57
N THR A 103 -52.60 9.82 16.51
CA THR A 103 -53.65 9.09 15.78
C THR A 103 -53.10 7.94 14.95
N SER A 104 -54.02 7.09 14.46
CA SER A 104 -53.60 6.03 13.53
C SER A 104 -52.98 6.56 12.24
N THR A 105 -53.38 7.71 11.76
CA THR A 105 -52.86 8.37 10.59
C THR A 105 -51.43 8.86 10.85
N ASP A 106 -51.17 9.45 12.02
CA ASP A 106 -49.85 9.92 12.42
C ASP A 106 -48.88 8.72 12.56
N ARG A 107 -49.32 7.64 13.20
CA ARG A 107 -48.52 6.42 13.33
C ARG A 107 -48.21 5.79 11.99
N ASN A 108 -49.12 5.83 11.01
CA ASN A 108 -48.85 5.35 9.64
C ASN A 108 -47.81 6.23 8.94
N ALA A 109 -47.83 7.53 9.13
CA ALA A 109 -46.82 8.44 8.58
C ALA A 109 -45.41 8.14 9.19
N LEU A 110 -45.33 7.96 10.51
CA LEU A 110 -44.09 7.56 11.20
C LEU A 110 -43.57 6.21 10.72
N GLN A 111 -44.49 5.24 10.44
CA GLN A 111 -44.10 3.95 9.90
C GLN A 111 -43.51 4.09 8.48
N GLN A 112 -44.08 4.91 7.62
CA GLN A 112 -43.51 5.17 6.29
C GLN A 112 -42.10 5.74 6.34
N GLU A 113 -41.87 6.68 7.29
CA GLU A 113 -40.50 7.21 7.50
C GLU A 113 -39.56 6.12 8.00
N MET A 114 -39.99 5.27 8.91
CA MET A 114 -39.21 4.12 9.41
C MET A 114 -38.86 3.14 8.28
N ASP A 115 -39.77 2.86 7.36
CA ASP A 115 -39.54 1.97 6.21
C ASP A 115 -38.52 2.58 5.24
N GLN A 116 -38.56 3.90 5.04
CA GLN A 116 -37.56 4.61 4.23
C GLN A 116 -36.17 4.56 4.87
N LEU A 117 -36.07 4.78 6.18
CA LEU A 117 -34.81 4.70 6.91
C LEU A 117 -34.23 3.28 6.89
N THR A 118 -35.07 2.26 6.99
CA THR A 118 -34.64 0.87 6.83
C THR A 118 -34.08 0.61 5.43
N SER A 119 -34.76 1.11 4.39
CA SER A 119 -34.29 1.01 3.01
C SER A 119 -32.95 1.73 2.80
N GLU A 120 -32.73 2.84 3.49
CA GLU A 120 -31.49 3.60 3.41
C GLU A 120 -30.34 2.83 4.09
N ILE A 121 -30.57 2.16 5.22
CA ILE A 121 -29.58 1.27 5.83
C ILE A 121 -29.19 0.14 4.86
N ASP A 122 -30.17 -0.48 4.20
CA ASP A 122 -29.89 -1.52 3.20
C ASP A 122 -29.11 -0.98 1.98
N ARG A 123 -29.40 0.26 1.59
CA ARG A 123 -28.64 0.94 0.53
C ARG A 123 -27.20 1.16 0.97
N ILE A 124 -26.95 1.70 2.17
CA ILE A 124 -25.61 1.90 2.71
C ILE A 124 -24.84 0.58 2.74
N ARG A 125 -25.47 -0.48 3.25
CA ARG A 125 -24.90 -1.84 3.29
C ARG A 125 -24.44 -2.33 1.92
N SER A 126 -25.25 -2.10 0.89
CA SER A 126 -25.00 -2.63 -0.46
C SER A 126 -24.07 -1.75 -1.30
N THR A 127 -24.04 -0.43 -1.03
CA THR A 127 -23.26 0.54 -1.83
C THR A 127 -21.90 0.90 -1.23
N THR A 128 -21.69 0.60 0.06
CA THR A 128 -20.39 0.89 0.69
C THR A 128 -19.32 -0.06 0.18
N GLN A 129 -18.44 0.44 -0.67
CA GLN A 129 -17.39 -0.34 -1.28
C GLN A 129 -16.05 0.39 -1.29
N PHE A 130 -14.97 -0.38 -1.26
CA PHE A 130 -13.61 0.10 -1.46
C PHE A 130 -12.96 -0.75 -2.55
N ASN A 131 -12.47 -0.10 -3.61
CA ASN A 131 -11.88 -0.78 -4.77
C ASN A 131 -12.80 -1.90 -5.32
N SER A 132 -14.10 -1.60 -5.51
CA SER A 132 -15.13 -2.53 -5.97
C SER A 132 -15.38 -3.76 -5.04
N MET A 133 -14.90 -3.72 -3.81
CA MET A 133 -15.17 -4.71 -2.78
C MET A 133 -16.17 -4.15 -1.79
N ASN A 134 -17.31 -4.82 -1.60
CA ASN A 134 -18.28 -4.44 -0.58
C ASN A 134 -17.68 -4.66 0.81
N LEU A 135 -17.88 -3.70 1.71
CA LEU A 135 -17.33 -3.75 3.05
C LEU A 135 -18.31 -4.22 4.11
N LEU A 136 -19.61 -3.92 3.92
CA LEU A 136 -20.66 -4.08 4.94
C LEU A 136 -21.70 -5.18 4.62
N ASP A 137 -21.51 -5.93 3.54
CA ASP A 137 -22.45 -7.00 3.13
C ASP A 137 -22.16 -8.36 3.81
N GLY A 138 -21.10 -8.45 4.61
CA GLY A 138 -20.65 -9.69 5.27
C GLY A 138 -19.70 -10.53 4.41
N SER A 139 -19.42 -10.15 3.18
CA SER A 139 -18.48 -10.86 2.30
C SER A 139 -17.03 -10.53 2.59
N PHE A 140 -16.77 -9.39 3.22
CA PHE A 140 -15.44 -8.89 3.53
C PHE A 140 -14.87 -9.51 4.81
N THR A 141 -14.53 -10.80 4.74
CA THR A 141 -13.99 -11.56 5.88
C THR A 141 -12.64 -12.16 5.55
N GLY A 142 -11.78 -12.37 6.56
CA GLY A 142 -10.48 -13.04 6.42
C GLY A 142 -9.47 -12.31 5.54
N LYS A 143 -9.58 -11.00 5.37
CA LYS A 143 -8.65 -10.20 4.59
C LYS A 143 -7.42 -9.84 5.41
N ASN A 144 -6.23 -10.10 4.86
CA ASN A 144 -4.96 -9.79 5.47
C ASN A 144 -4.30 -8.61 4.76
N LEU A 145 -3.74 -7.71 5.53
CA LEU A 145 -2.91 -6.61 5.03
C LEU A 145 -1.43 -6.98 5.23
N GLN A 146 -0.68 -7.02 4.14
CA GLN A 146 0.76 -7.26 4.20
C GLN A 146 1.48 -5.97 4.60
N VAL A 147 1.85 -5.88 5.88
CA VAL A 147 2.56 -4.72 6.48
C VAL A 147 4.01 -5.03 6.84
N GLY A 148 4.55 -6.16 6.39
CA GLY A 148 5.94 -6.57 6.56
C GLY A 148 6.67 -6.67 5.24
N ALA A 149 8.01 -6.52 5.27
CA ALA A 149 8.86 -6.67 4.08
C ALA A 149 8.98 -8.14 3.63
N LEU A 150 8.73 -9.08 4.52
CA LEU A 150 8.76 -10.52 4.29
C LEU A 150 7.39 -11.11 4.65
N SER A 151 6.95 -12.10 3.89
CA SER A 151 5.81 -12.93 4.26
C SER A 151 6.20 -13.74 5.50
N GLY A 152 5.47 -13.56 6.61
CA GLY A 152 5.56 -14.44 7.76
C GLY A 152 4.93 -15.79 7.47
#